data_a5b96a5ac2daec25d81a9ef63d47ce21
#
_entry.id   a5b96a5ac2daec25d81a9ef63d47ce21
#
_cell.length_a   1.000
_cell.length_b   1.000
_cell.length_c   1.000
_cell.angle_alpha   90.00
_cell.angle_beta   90.00
_cell.angle_gamma   90.00
#
_symmetry.space_group_name_H-M   'P 1'
#
loop_
_entity.id
_entity.type
_entity.pdbx_description
1 polymer ?
#
loop_
_entity_poly.entity_id
_entity_poly.type
_entity_poly.pdbx_seq_one_letter_code
_entity_poly.pdbx_strand_id
1 'polypeptide(L)'
;MTARYPAASQVLTRRSAIALCGAAASVAFAPGLASAKDEGFRFGLTPVFLSNDLELLAALRAYLSEATGHPVELVSRRTYQEITALLVAGQLHAAWICGYPYVQFKSELDLVVTPSWHGKPLYQSYLIAAPDRPANHWQDLKGDIHAFSDPDSNSGFLVTRALLAENGLKPEGFFARTFYTYGHRNVIRAVASGLAQSGSVDGYVWDVMREMEPGLVGRTRIVRRSEWLGFPPVASPKALAGDPRIARLKQALTTMDRHEEGRKVLALLKLDGFLATEPALFDTIAAKVDAVRRFG
;
A
#
# COMPACT_ATOMS: atom_id res chain seq x y z
N MET A 1 55.71 5.04 -64.45
CA MET A 1 55.06 4.32 -65.56
C MET A 1 53.57 4.55 -65.40
N THR A 2 53.04 5.30 -66.32
CA THR A 2 51.68 5.78 -66.47
C THR A 2 50.75 4.71 -67.03
N ALA A 3 49.55 4.55 -66.53
CA ALA A 3 48.49 3.99 -67.33
C ALA A 3 47.12 4.60 -66.90
N ARG A 4 46.48 5.09 -67.92
CA ARG A 4 45.29 5.96 -68.00
C ARG A 4 43.98 5.20 -67.80
N TYR A 5 43.02 5.90 -67.21
CA TYR A 5 41.58 5.59 -67.40
C TYR A 5 41.07 5.87 -68.79
N PRO A 6 39.96 5.23 -69.20
CA PRO A 6 38.93 6.03 -69.82
C PRO A 6 37.55 5.91 -69.19
N ALA A 7 36.90 7.06 -69.14
CA ALA A 7 35.48 7.22 -68.82
C ALA A 7 34.59 6.85 -70.02
N ALA A 8 33.41 6.31 -69.71
CA ALA A 8 32.27 6.33 -70.62
C ALA A 8 30.97 6.45 -69.84
N SER A 9 30.42 7.63 -69.88
CA SER A 9 29.04 7.96 -69.47
C SER A 9 28.04 7.39 -70.47
N GLN A 10 27.02 6.67 -70.03
CA GLN A 10 25.81 6.46 -70.85
C GLN A 10 24.63 7.01 -70.09
N VAL A 11 24.07 8.08 -70.64
CA VAL A 11 22.80 8.71 -70.31
C VAL A 11 21.69 7.81 -70.86
N LEU A 12 20.85 7.25 -70.00
CA LEU A 12 19.63 6.58 -70.35
C LEU A 12 18.42 7.50 -70.23
N THR A 13 17.90 7.86 -71.38
CA THR A 13 16.72 8.73 -71.58
C THR A 13 15.43 8.07 -71.11
N ARG A 14 14.57 8.90 -70.54
CA ARG A 14 13.17 8.59 -70.19
C ARG A 14 12.34 8.35 -71.46
N ARG A 15 12.12 7.14 -71.93
CA ARG A 15 11.03 6.74 -72.83
C ARG A 15 11.22 5.29 -73.26
N SER A 16 10.72 4.34 -72.48
CA SER A 16 10.34 3.01 -72.92
C SER A 16 10.06 2.12 -71.72
N ALA A 17 8.90 2.14 -71.21
CA ALA A 17 8.35 1.04 -70.41
C ALA A 17 6.86 1.28 -70.15
N ILE A 18 6.07 1.09 -71.18
CA ILE A 18 4.64 0.77 -71.03
C ILE A 18 4.41 -0.60 -71.63
N ALA A 19 3.89 -1.48 -70.85
CA ALA A 19 3.26 -2.76 -71.13
C ALA A 19 3.96 -3.96 -70.47
N LEU A 20 3.50 -4.26 -69.25
CA LEU A 20 3.17 -5.65 -68.88
C LEU A 20 2.14 -5.60 -67.73
N CYS A 21 0.89 -5.94 -68.08
CA CYS A 21 -0.17 -6.24 -67.13
C CYS A 21 0.21 -7.48 -66.35
N GLY A 22 0.47 -7.34 -65.04
CA GLY A 22 0.66 -8.47 -64.14
C GLY A 22 -0.31 -8.34 -62.99
N ALA A 23 -1.17 -9.31 -62.81
CA ALA A 23 -2.22 -9.42 -61.83
C ALA A 23 -1.64 -9.17 -60.39
N ALA A 24 -1.97 -8.04 -59.80
CA ALA A 24 -1.70 -7.78 -58.37
C ALA A 24 -2.71 -8.58 -57.53
N ALA A 25 -2.27 -9.70 -57.00
CA ALA A 25 -3.00 -10.37 -55.92
C ALA A 25 -3.03 -9.44 -54.71
N SER A 26 -4.19 -8.87 -54.45
CA SER A 26 -4.45 -8.09 -53.23
C SER A 26 -4.41 -9.04 -52.02
N VAL A 27 -3.26 -9.19 -51.41
CA VAL A 27 -3.16 -9.78 -50.08
C VAL A 27 -3.84 -8.77 -49.13
N ALA A 28 -5.09 -9.07 -48.79
CA ALA A 28 -5.79 -8.38 -47.71
C ALA A 28 -4.99 -8.63 -46.42
N PHE A 29 -4.21 -7.65 -46.02
CA PHE A 29 -3.67 -7.57 -44.66
C PHE A 29 -4.89 -7.43 -43.74
N ALA A 30 -5.42 -8.51 -43.23
CA ALA A 30 -6.28 -8.49 -42.07
C ALA A 30 -5.44 -7.84 -40.96
N PRO A 31 -5.85 -6.72 -40.35
CA PRO A 31 -5.19 -6.26 -39.15
C PRO A 31 -5.32 -7.40 -38.14
N GLY A 32 -4.23 -8.09 -37.87
CA GLY A 32 -4.17 -9.06 -36.80
C GLY A 32 -4.65 -8.30 -35.55
N LEU A 33 -5.75 -8.77 -34.97
CA LEU A 33 -6.14 -8.38 -33.62
C LEU A 33 -4.88 -8.61 -32.77
N ALA A 34 -4.12 -7.53 -32.55
CA ALA A 34 -3.10 -7.53 -31.55
C ALA A 34 -3.83 -7.94 -30.26
N SER A 35 -3.65 -9.19 -29.86
CA SER A 35 -4.08 -9.63 -28.53
C SER A 35 -3.51 -8.58 -27.60
N ALA A 36 -4.37 -7.74 -27.04
CA ALA A 36 -3.97 -6.84 -25.96
C ALA A 36 -3.25 -7.75 -24.97
N LYS A 37 -1.94 -7.57 -24.82
CA LYS A 37 -1.20 -8.23 -23.75
C LYS A 37 -2.03 -7.98 -22.51
N ASP A 38 -2.49 -9.04 -21.88
CA ASP A 38 -3.20 -8.99 -20.61
C ASP A 38 -2.24 -8.26 -19.65
N GLU A 39 -2.39 -6.93 -19.58
CA GLU A 39 -1.60 -6.10 -18.66
C GLU A 39 -2.02 -6.54 -17.28
N GLY A 40 -1.16 -7.37 -16.65
CA GLY A 40 -1.39 -7.98 -15.37
C GLY A 40 -1.87 -6.94 -14.34
N PHE A 41 -2.70 -7.37 -13.41
CA PHE A 41 -3.26 -6.51 -12.37
C PHE A 41 -2.19 -6.16 -11.33
N ARG A 42 -1.78 -4.89 -11.24
CA ARG A 42 -0.77 -4.42 -10.29
C ARG A 42 -1.43 -4.01 -8.98
N PHE A 43 -1.12 -4.72 -7.90
CA PHE A 43 -1.66 -4.53 -6.56
C PHE A 43 -0.56 -4.08 -5.59
N GLY A 44 -0.69 -2.87 -5.04
CA GLY A 44 0.26 -2.28 -4.10
C GLY A 44 0.07 -2.79 -2.67
N LEU A 45 1.18 -2.97 -1.96
CA LEU A 45 1.20 -3.31 -0.54
C LEU A 45 2.08 -2.32 0.22
N THR A 46 1.52 -1.62 1.20
CA THR A 46 2.33 -0.84 2.14
C THR A 46 3.01 -1.79 3.15
N PRO A 47 4.17 -1.41 3.72
CA PRO A 47 4.91 -2.23 4.68
C PRO A 47 4.25 -2.30 6.08
N VAL A 48 2.92 -2.21 6.17
CA VAL A 48 2.14 -2.43 7.40
C VAL A 48 2.23 -3.90 7.80
N PHE A 49 2.13 -4.78 6.79
CA PHE A 49 2.11 -6.23 6.94
C PHE A 49 3.50 -6.81 6.82
N LEU A 50 3.60 -8.08 7.13
CA LEU A 50 4.77 -8.91 7.07
C LEU A 50 5.35 -8.97 5.63
N SER A 51 5.80 -7.83 5.10
CA SER A 51 6.33 -7.71 3.74
C SER A 51 7.49 -8.66 3.43
N ASN A 52 8.01 -9.33 4.46
CA ASN A 52 9.04 -10.34 4.36
C ASN A 52 8.50 -11.78 4.51
N ASP A 53 7.18 -11.95 4.65
CA ASP A 53 6.57 -13.27 4.70
C ASP A 53 6.31 -13.76 3.26
N LEU A 54 7.26 -14.55 2.75
CA LEU A 54 7.21 -15.06 1.38
C LEU A 54 6.01 -15.98 1.16
N GLU A 55 5.59 -16.73 2.18
CA GLU A 55 4.44 -17.62 2.11
C GLU A 55 3.15 -16.82 1.95
N LEU A 56 2.95 -15.80 2.80
CA LEU A 56 1.79 -14.91 2.70
C LEU A 56 1.72 -14.23 1.34
N LEU A 57 2.83 -13.67 0.85
CA LEU A 57 2.85 -12.96 -0.43
C LEU A 57 2.57 -13.92 -1.60
N ALA A 58 3.12 -15.14 -1.57
CA ALA A 58 2.87 -16.15 -2.59
C ALA A 58 1.39 -16.59 -2.57
N ALA A 59 0.83 -16.88 -1.40
CA ALA A 59 -0.56 -17.28 -1.23
C ALA A 59 -1.53 -16.16 -1.66
N LEU A 60 -1.30 -14.92 -1.24
CA LEU A 60 -2.11 -13.77 -1.62
C LEU A 60 -2.10 -13.54 -3.14
N ARG A 61 -0.93 -13.60 -3.77
CA ARG A 61 -0.80 -13.47 -5.22
C ARG A 61 -1.55 -14.58 -5.96
N ALA A 62 -1.38 -15.83 -5.54
CA ALA A 62 -2.04 -16.97 -6.16
C ALA A 62 -3.56 -16.83 -6.07
N TYR A 63 -4.07 -16.58 -4.85
CA TYR A 63 -5.50 -16.37 -4.62
C TYR A 63 -6.07 -15.23 -5.47
N LEU A 64 -5.45 -14.05 -5.44
CA LEU A 64 -5.95 -12.90 -6.20
C LEU A 64 -5.90 -13.16 -7.70
N SER A 65 -4.86 -13.82 -8.22
CA SER A 65 -4.77 -14.13 -9.65
C SER A 65 -5.87 -15.07 -10.10
N GLU A 66 -6.17 -16.12 -9.33
CA GLU A 66 -7.25 -17.06 -9.60
C GLU A 66 -8.63 -16.37 -9.48
N ALA A 67 -8.89 -15.70 -8.38
CA ALA A 67 -10.20 -15.11 -8.09
C ALA A 67 -10.55 -13.93 -9.01
N THR A 68 -9.57 -13.19 -9.51
CA THR A 68 -9.80 -12.08 -10.45
C THR A 68 -9.76 -12.51 -11.92
N GLY A 69 -9.19 -13.68 -12.22
CA GLY A 69 -8.96 -14.16 -13.58
C GLY A 69 -7.87 -13.39 -14.33
N HIS A 70 -7.00 -12.67 -13.63
CA HIS A 70 -5.87 -11.93 -14.21
C HIS A 70 -4.57 -12.22 -13.45
N PRO A 71 -3.41 -12.26 -14.11
CA PRO A 71 -2.13 -12.33 -13.43
C PRO A 71 -1.96 -11.13 -12.50
N VAL A 72 -1.75 -11.37 -11.19
CA VAL A 72 -1.54 -10.30 -10.21
C VAL A 72 -0.06 -10.13 -9.91
N GLU A 73 0.45 -8.89 -10.10
CA GLU A 73 1.76 -8.45 -9.64
C GLU A 73 1.61 -7.73 -8.30
N LEU A 74 2.19 -8.27 -7.23
CA LEU A 74 2.27 -7.58 -5.94
C LEU A 74 3.44 -6.60 -5.96
N VAL A 75 3.15 -5.32 -5.74
CA VAL A 75 4.13 -4.23 -5.73
C VAL A 75 4.34 -3.73 -4.31
N SER A 76 5.54 -3.94 -3.77
CA SER A 76 5.95 -3.44 -2.45
C SER A 76 6.99 -2.33 -2.58
N ARG A 77 7.00 -1.39 -1.63
CA ARG A 77 7.99 -0.31 -1.50
C ARG A 77 8.41 -0.16 -0.04
N ARG A 78 9.44 0.65 0.19
CA ARG A 78 9.98 0.86 1.54
C ARG A 78 9.10 1.75 2.41
N THR A 79 8.41 2.71 1.80
CA THR A 79 7.61 3.72 2.50
C THR A 79 6.16 3.70 2.04
N TYR A 80 5.28 4.22 2.88
CA TYR A 80 3.85 4.40 2.52
C TYR A 80 3.71 5.41 1.40
N GLN A 81 4.51 6.47 1.43
CA GLN A 81 4.50 7.51 0.41
C GLN A 81 4.76 6.97 -1.00
N GLU A 82 5.74 6.06 -1.14
CA GLU A 82 6.06 5.48 -2.46
C GLU A 82 4.89 4.67 -3.04
N ILE A 83 4.21 3.85 -2.23
CA ILE A 83 3.03 3.09 -2.68
C ILE A 83 1.87 4.02 -3.00
N THR A 84 1.61 5.02 -2.13
CA THR A 84 0.53 6.00 -2.35
C THR A 84 0.77 6.81 -3.62
N ALA A 85 1.99 7.24 -3.86
CA ALA A 85 2.35 7.98 -5.08
C ALA A 85 2.12 7.16 -6.36
N LEU A 86 2.50 5.87 -6.35
CA LEU A 86 2.23 4.96 -7.47
C LEU A 86 0.73 4.77 -7.70
N LEU A 87 -0.06 4.66 -6.62
CA LEU A 87 -1.52 4.49 -6.70
C LEU A 87 -2.18 5.75 -7.27
N VAL A 88 -1.89 6.93 -6.71
CA VAL A 88 -2.45 8.22 -7.16
C VAL A 88 -2.05 8.52 -8.61
N ALA A 89 -0.84 8.17 -9.01
CA ALA A 89 -0.35 8.30 -10.39
C ALA A 89 -0.96 7.28 -11.38
N GLY A 90 -1.86 6.39 -10.94
CA GLY A 90 -2.47 5.37 -11.78
C GLY A 90 -1.51 4.27 -12.23
N GLN A 91 -0.35 4.15 -11.60
CA GLN A 91 0.63 3.10 -11.88
C GLN A 91 0.32 1.78 -11.16
N LEU A 92 -0.63 1.79 -10.25
CA LEU A 92 -1.25 0.63 -9.59
C LEU A 92 -2.75 0.65 -9.86
N HIS A 93 -3.34 -0.52 -10.06
CA HIS A 93 -4.80 -0.66 -10.23
C HIS A 93 -5.53 -0.54 -8.89
N ALA A 94 -4.96 -1.07 -7.84
CA ALA A 94 -5.39 -0.91 -6.45
C ALA A 94 -4.22 -1.07 -5.51
N ALA A 95 -4.38 -0.66 -4.25
CA ALA A 95 -3.40 -0.92 -3.22
C ALA A 95 -4.05 -1.03 -1.83
N TRP A 96 -3.46 -1.84 -0.97
CA TRP A 96 -3.77 -1.85 0.44
C TRP A 96 -2.91 -0.80 1.12
N ILE A 97 -3.53 0.31 1.50
CA ILE A 97 -2.86 1.51 2.03
C ILE A 97 -3.32 1.85 3.44
N CYS A 98 -2.61 2.73 4.12
CA CYS A 98 -3.02 3.25 5.41
C CYS A 98 -4.22 4.21 5.29
N GLY A 99 -5.04 4.32 6.35
CA GLY A 99 -6.18 5.23 6.37
C GLY A 99 -5.81 6.71 6.29
N TYR A 100 -4.62 7.10 6.75
CA TYR A 100 -4.17 8.49 6.66
C TYR A 100 -3.93 8.94 5.21
N PRO A 101 -3.10 8.28 4.38
CA PRO A 101 -2.99 8.64 2.96
C PRO A 101 -4.33 8.47 2.21
N TYR A 102 -5.18 7.48 2.54
CA TYR A 102 -6.50 7.40 1.94
C TYR A 102 -7.30 8.68 2.16
N VAL A 103 -7.33 9.22 3.38
CA VAL A 103 -8.03 10.48 3.69
C VAL A 103 -7.39 11.67 2.97
N GLN A 104 -6.05 11.73 2.91
CA GLN A 104 -5.34 12.83 2.23
C GLN A 104 -5.66 12.90 0.74
N PHE A 105 -5.82 11.74 0.08
CA PHE A 105 -6.07 11.62 -1.35
C PHE A 105 -7.50 11.14 -1.66
N LYS A 106 -8.48 11.45 -0.78
CA LYS A 106 -9.89 11.07 -0.94
C LYS A 106 -10.53 11.64 -2.22
N SER A 107 -9.98 12.72 -2.79
CA SER A 107 -10.39 13.28 -4.07
C SER A 107 -9.98 12.42 -5.27
N GLU A 108 -8.86 11.69 -5.17
CA GLU A 108 -8.25 10.89 -6.25
C GLU A 108 -8.53 9.39 -6.11
N LEU A 109 -8.91 8.93 -4.91
CA LEU A 109 -9.06 7.52 -4.59
C LEU A 109 -10.48 7.13 -4.23
N ASP A 110 -10.88 5.92 -4.67
CA ASP A 110 -12.10 5.25 -4.26
C ASP A 110 -11.80 4.14 -3.27
N LEU A 111 -12.70 3.96 -2.29
CA LEU A 111 -12.67 2.86 -1.35
C LEU A 111 -13.15 1.58 -2.04
N VAL A 112 -12.32 0.54 -2.05
CA VAL A 112 -12.69 -0.77 -2.59
C VAL A 112 -13.28 -1.66 -1.50
N VAL A 113 -12.51 -1.95 -0.46
CA VAL A 113 -12.92 -2.74 0.72
C VAL A 113 -12.07 -2.36 1.94
N THR A 114 -12.54 -2.78 3.12
CA THR A 114 -11.81 -2.64 4.38
C THR A 114 -11.69 -4.03 5.04
N PRO A 115 -10.51 -4.42 5.54
CA PRO A 115 -10.36 -5.65 6.31
C PRO A 115 -11.23 -5.68 7.56
N SER A 116 -11.63 -6.87 7.99
CA SER A 116 -12.32 -7.13 9.25
C SER A 116 -11.41 -7.88 10.20
N TRP A 117 -11.35 -7.40 11.43
CA TRP A 117 -10.58 -7.95 12.53
C TRP A 117 -11.43 -7.97 13.81
N HIS A 118 -11.55 -9.14 14.45
CA HIS A 118 -12.46 -9.34 15.57
C HIS A 118 -13.89 -8.87 15.27
N GLY A 119 -14.39 -9.22 14.07
CA GLY A 119 -15.74 -8.93 13.60
C GLY A 119 -16.00 -7.47 13.22
N LYS A 120 -14.98 -6.61 13.16
CA LYS A 120 -15.13 -5.17 12.89
C LYS A 120 -14.10 -4.67 11.87
N PRO A 121 -14.48 -3.72 10.99
CA PRO A 121 -13.55 -3.06 10.08
C PRO A 121 -12.77 -1.92 10.79
N LEU A 122 -12.39 -2.16 12.05
CA LEU A 122 -11.83 -1.14 12.94
C LEU A 122 -10.59 -1.68 13.65
N TYR A 123 -9.68 -0.77 13.99
CA TYR A 123 -8.49 -1.04 14.78
C TYR A 123 -8.16 0.15 15.69
N GLN A 124 -7.12 0.03 16.52
CA GLN A 124 -6.64 1.10 17.39
C GLN A 124 -5.16 1.38 17.18
N SER A 125 -4.74 2.58 17.47
CA SER A 125 -3.33 2.92 17.67
C SER A 125 -2.95 2.67 19.11
N TYR A 126 -1.79 2.03 19.35
CA TYR A 126 -1.23 1.87 20.69
C TYR A 126 0.01 2.74 20.86
N LEU A 127 0.06 3.46 21.99
CA LEU A 127 1.31 3.96 22.54
C LEU A 127 1.90 2.87 23.43
N ILE A 128 3.11 2.44 23.11
CA ILE A 128 3.84 1.41 23.85
C ILE A 128 5.09 1.98 24.49
N ALA A 129 5.51 1.37 25.59
CA ALA A 129 6.75 1.71 26.29
C ALA A 129 7.50 0.43 26.71
N ALA A 130 8.78 0.55 27.04
CA ALA A 130 9.53 -0.51 27.69
C ALA A 130 8.90 -0.86 29.05
N PRO A 131 9.00 -2.11 29.54
CA PRO A 131 8.33 -2.55 30.76
C PRO A 131 8.77 -1.81 32.01
N ASP A 132 10.04 -1.46 32.06
CA ASP A 132 10.70 -0.72 33.16
C ASP A 132 10.51 0.80 33.11
N ARG A 133 9.95 1.33 32.00
CA ARG A 133 9.60 2.75 31.88
C ARG A 133 8.33 3.05 32.69
N PRO A 134 8.39 3.81 33.79
CA PRO A 134 7.24 4.11 34.64
C PRO A 134 6.33 5.14 33.97
N ALA A 135 5.44 4.69 33.08
CA ALA A 135 4.49 5.53 32.37
C ALA A 135 3.08 4.93 32.46
N ASN A 136 2.19 5.51 33.25
CA ASN A 136 0.81 5.09 33.39
C ASN A 136 -0.13 5.84 32.44
N HIS A 137 0.30 7.03 32.02
CA HIS A 137 -0.43 7.90 31.11
C HIS A 137 0.50 8.33 29.96
N TRP A 138 -0.09 8.76 28.85
CA TRP A 138 0.70 9.21 27.69
C TRP A 138 1.57 10.44 28.01
N GLN A 139 1.17 11.28 28.96
CA GLN A 139 1.94 12.46 29.42
C GLN A 139 3.28 12.07 30.05
N ASP A 140 3.36 10.87 30.63
CA ASP A 140 4.58 10.36 31.26
C ASP A 140 5.67 10.03 30.23
N LEU A 141 5.30 9.96 28.93
CA LEU A 141 6.24 9.74 27.83
C LEU A 141 7.01 11.02 27.42
N LYS A 142 6.76 12.15 28.11
CA LYS A 142 7.50 13.39 27.86
C LYS A 142 8.99 13.18 28.09
N GLY A 143 9.79 13.66 27.14
CA GLY A 143 11.25 13.53 27.20
C GLY A 143 11.80 12.19 26.73
N ASP A 144 10.96 11.24 26.29
CA ASP A 144 11.40 9.97 25.73
C ASP A 144 12.07 10.15 24.35
N ILE A 145 12.95 9.20 23.99
CA ILE A 145 13.24 8.90 22.60
C ILE A 145 12.06 8.07 22.10
N HIS A 146 11.31 8.57 21.13
CA HIS A 146 10.08 7.95 20.66
C HIS A 146 10.20 7.45 19.21
N ALA A 147 9.80 6.21 18.99
CA ALA A 147 9.80 5.57 17.67
C ALA A 147 8.43 5.70 16.99
N PHE A 148 8.41 6.29 15.80
CA PHE A 148 7.28 6.27 14.88
C PHE A 148 7.47 5.20 13.80
N SER A 149 6.37 4.71 13.20
CA SER A 149 6.48 3.72 12.14
C SER A 149 6.84 4.35 10.79
N ASP A 150 6.04 5.32 10.32
CA ASP A 150 6.19 5.98 9.02
C ASP A 150 5.50 7.35 9.07
N PRO A 151 6.00 8.40 8.40
CA PRO A 151 5.38 9.73 8.37
C PRO A 151 3.92 9.73 7.89
N ASP A 152 3.56 8.81 7.00
CA ASP A 152 2.21 8.66 6.45
C ASP A 152 1.39 7.58 7.19
N SER A 153 1.87 7.09 8.34
CA SER A 153 1.11 6.14 9.14
C SER A 153 0.04 6.84 9.98
N ASN A 154 -1.19 6.32 9.93
CA ASN A 154 -2.25 6.76 10.83
C ASN A 154 -1.93 6.40 12.29
N SER A 155 -1.82 5.11 12.60
CA SER A 155 -1.62 4.61 13.97
C SER A 155 -0.20 4.82 14.50
N GLY A 156 0.80 4.77 13.62
CA GLY A 156 2.20 4.89 14.00
C GLY A 156 2.74 6.32 13.96
N PHE A 157 1.91 7.33 13.65
CA PHE A 157 2.31 8.73 13.62
C PHE A 157 1.15 9.71 13.84
N LEU A 158 0.16 9.76 12.93
CA LEU A 158 -0.89 10.79 12.93
C LEU A 158 -1.68 10.83 14.25
N VAL A 159 -2.07 9.68 14.78
CA VAL A 159 -2.87 9.59 16.02
C VAL A 159 -2.12 10.22 17.21
N THR A 160 -0.83 9.95 17.32
CA THR A 160 -0.01 10.55 18.40
C THR A 160 0.19 12.04 18.17
N ARG A 161 0.42 12.45 16.92
CA ARG A 161 0.55 13.86 16.56
C ARG A 161 -0.73 14.64 16.84
N ALA A 162 -1.89 14.07 16.52
CA ALA A 162 -3.20 14.67 16.80
C ALA A 162 -3.45 14.78 18.32
N LEU A 163 -3.14 13.70 19.06
CA LEU A 163 -3.23 13.71 20.53
C LEU A 163 -2.42 14.86 21.16
N LEU A 164 -1.19 15.06 20.67
CA LEU A 164 -0.34 16.15 21.13
C LEU A 164 -0.92 17.51 20.72
N ALA A 165 -1.34 17.67 19.47
CA ALA A 165 -1.93 18.91 18.96
C ALA A 165 -3.20 19.33 19.73
N GLU A 166 -4.08 18.40 20.05
CA GLU A 166 -5.28 18.60 20.87
C GLU A 166 -4.96 19.09 22.29
N ASN A 167 -3.73 18.85 22.76
CA ASN A 167 -3.22 19.32 24.07
C ASN A 167 -2.22 20.47 23.94
N GLY A 168 -2.16 21.16 22.80
CA GLY A 168 -1.27 22.30 22.60
C GLY A 168 0.22 21.94 22.50
N LEU A 169 0.55 20.71 22.11
CA LEU A 169 1.92 20.20 22.09
C LEU A 169 2.31 19.74 20.66
N LYS A 170 3.61 19.77 20.38
CA LYS A 170 4.22 19.18 19.17
C LYS A 170 5.18 18.06 19.56
N PRO A 171 5.41 17.06 18.69
CA PRO A 171 6.36 15.98 18.96
C PRO A 171 7.75 16.50 19.37
N GLU A 172 8.26 17.53 18.67
CA GLU A 172 9.58 18.13 18.88
C GLU A 172 9.73 18.83 20.23
N GLY A 173 8.62 19.25 20.83
CA GLY A 173 8.60 19.89 22.18
C GLY A 173 8.21 18.92 23.28
N PHE A 174 7.65 17.75 22.93
CA PHE A 174 7.19 16.76 23.88
C PHE A 174 8.22 15.63 24.07
N PHE A 175 8.72 15.05 23.00
CA PHE A 175 9.76 14.03 23.02
C PHE A 175 11.16 14.66 22.96
N ALA A 176 12.14 14.04 23.62
CA ALA A 176 13.54 14.47 23.49
C ALA A 176 14.06 14.26 22.06
N ARG A 177 13.65 13.17 21.44
CA ARG A 177 13.96 12.84 20.04
C ARG A 177 12.91 11.89 19.46
N THR A 178 12.64 12.04 18.17
CA THR A 178 11.82 11.10 17.42
C THR A 178 12.58 10.55 16.21
N PHE A 179 12.23 9.34 15.76
CA PHE A 179 12.73 8.76 14.52
C PHE A 179 11.71 7.83 13.92
N TYR A 180 11.83 7.56 12.60
CA TYR A 180 10.98 6.64 11.87
C TYR A 180 11.68 5.30 11.64
N THR A 181 10.92 4.22 11.81
CA THR A 181 11.43 2.84 11.69
C THR A 181 11.00 2.15 10.40
N TYR A 182 10.08 2.79 9.64
CA TYR A 182 9.48 2.30 8.39
C TYR A 182 8.85 0.91 8.53
N GLY A 183 8.18 0.68 9.66
CA GLY A 183 7.40 -0.53 9.91
C GLY A 183 7.00 -0.69 11.38
N HIS A 184 5.78 -1.16 11.64
CA HIS A 184 5.27 -1.33 13.00
C HIS A 184 6.03 -2.38 13.81
N ARG A 185 6.45 -3.49 13.18
CA ARG A 185 7.32 -4.49 13.84
C ARG A 185 8.63 -3.88 14.31
N ASN A 186 9.18 -2.95 13.55
CA ASN A 186 10.44 -2.27 13.91
C ASN A 186 10.24 -1.30 15.07
N VAL A 187 9.06 -0.66 15.20
CA VAL A 187 8.73 0.13 16.41
C VAL A 187 8.76 -0.77 17.66
N ILE A 188 8.09 -1.93 17.60
CA ILE A 188 8.08 -2.89 18.71
C ILE A 188 9.51 -3.35 19.04
N ARG A 189 10.32 -3.66 18.04
CA ARG A 189 11.73 -4.04 18.24
C ARG A 189 12.57 -2.92 18.83
N ALA A 190 12.38 -1.67 18.37
CA ALA A 190 13.10 -0.51 18.91
C ALA A 190 12.80 -0.29 20.40
N VAL A 191 11.53 -0.42 20.80
CA VAL A 191 11.14 -0.31 22.22
C VAL A 191 11.64 -1.52 23.01
N ALA A 192 11.44 -2.74 22.50
CA ALA A 192 11.85 -3.97 23.19
C ALA A 192 13.37 -4.08 23.40
N SER A 193 14.17 -3.45 22.52
CA SER A 193 15.64 -3.42 22.63
C SER A 193 16.20 -2.23 23.41
N GLY A 194 15.35 -1.30 23.84
CA GLY A 194 15.79 -0.07 24.53
C GLY A 194 16.35 1.01 23.62
N LEU A 195 16.26 0.85 22.29
CA LEU A 195 16.62 1.90 21.32
C LEU A 195 15.69 3.11 21.41
N ALA A 196 14.43 2.87 21.79
CA ALA A 196 13.45 3.88 22.14
C ALA A 196 12.80 3.53 23.47
N GLN A 197 12.46 4.56 24.29
CA GLN A 197 11.72 4.36 25.53
C GLN A 197 10.24 4.14 25.28
N SER A 198 9.72 4.71 24.18
CA SER A 198 8.32 4.58 23.78
C SER A 198 8.16 4.55 22.26
N GLY A 199 6.97 4.19 21.80
CA GLY A 199 6.67 4.16 20.37
C GLY A 199 5.18 4.16 20.07
N SER A 200 4.83 4.55 18.83
CA SER A 200 3.48 4.52 18.29
C SER A 200 3.36 3.36 17.30
N VAL A 201 2.39 2.48 17.51
CA VAL A 201 2.26 1.26 16.74
C VAL A 201 0.80 0.96 16.38
N ASP A 202 0.61 0.22 15.30
CA ASP A 202 -0.66 -0.38 14.95
C ASP A 202 -1.02 -1.47 15.96
N GLY A 203 -2.21 -1.34 16.57
CA GLY A 203 -2.65 -2.25 17.62
C GLY A 203 -2.86 -3.67 17.10
N TYR A 204 -3.41 -3.81 15.88
CA TYR A 204 -3.53 -5.11 15.24
C TYR A 204 -2.16 -5.76 15.03
N VAL A 205 -1.16 -5.02 14.53
CA VAL A 205 0.20 -5.56 14.36
C VAL A 205 0.80 -5.96 15.71
N TRP A 206 0.60 -5.15 16.75
CA TRP A 206 1.09 -5.47 18.10
C TRP A 206 0.43 -6.75 18.66
N ASP A 207 -0.89 -6.90 18.51
CA ASP A 207 -1.64 -8.08 18.97
C ASP A 207 -1.25 -9.34 18.20
N VAL A 208 -1.13 -9.27 16.87
CA VAL A 208 -0.65 -10.39 16.04
C VAL A 208 0.77 -10.79 16.41
N MET A 209 1.68 -9.82 16.60
CA MET A 209 3.04 -10.12 17.01
C MET A 209 3.12 -10.69 18.44
N ARG A 210 2.20 -10.34 19.34
CA ARG A 210 2.14 -10.93 20.66
C ARG A 210 1.86 -12.43 20.61
N GLU A 211 1.08 -12.90 19.62
CA GLU A 211 0.86 -14.33 19.38
C GLU A 211 2.08 -14.99 18.73
N MET A 212 2.71 -14.33 17.76
CA MET A 212 3.79 -14.91 16.95
C MET A 212 5.16 -14.81 17.61
N GLU A 213 5.45 -13.70 18.29
CA GLU A 213 6.74 -13.38 18.92
C GLU A 213 6.53 -12.92 20.39
N PRO A 214 5.93 -13.76 21.27
CA PRO A 214 5.55 -13.34 22.63
C PRO A 214 6.75 -12.86 23.47
N GLY A 215 7.93 -13.45 23.26
CA GLY A 215 9.17 -13.05 23.95
C GLY A 215 9.66 -11.65 23.54
N LEU A 216 9.38 -11.22 22.30
CA LEU A 216 9.68 -9.85 21.85
C LEU A 216 8.66 -8.85 22.41
N VAL A 217 7.38 -9.12 22.17
CA VAL A 217 6.30 -8.21 22.56
C VAL A 217 6.17 -8.10 24.08
N GLY A 218 6.47 -9.18 24.83
CA GLY A 218 6.52 -9.18 26.28
C GLY A 218 7.54 -8.20 26.89
N ARG A 219 8.49 -7.70 26.07
CA ARG A 219 9.41 -6.61 26.46
C ARG A 219 8.86 -5.22 26.09
N THR A 220 7.56 -5.12 25.87
CA THR A 220 6.83 -3.87 25.69
C THR A 220 5.51 -3.93 26.46
N ARG A 221 4.97 -2.78 26.81
CA ARG A 221 3.64 -2.68 27.40
C ARG A 221 2.84 -1.56 26.75
N ILE A 222 1.52 -1.70 26.72
CA ILE A 222 0.63 -0.67 26.21
C ILE A 222 0.42 0.38 27.30
N VAL A 223 0.73 1.63 26.98
CA VAL A 223 0.46 2.81 27.82
C VAL A 223 -0.90 3.41 27.53
N ARG A 224 -1.28 3.45 26.24
CA ARG A 224 -2.56 4.00 25.79
C ARG A 224 -3.07 3.26 24.55
N ARG A 225 -4.38 3.04 24.51
CA ARG A 225 -5.11 2.69 23.28
C ARG A 225 -5.87 3.92 22.80
N SER A 226 -5.89 4.16 21.50
CA SER A 226 -6.73 5.20 20.91
C SER A 226 -8.21 4.78 20.91
N GLU A 227 -9.07 5.66 20.50
CA GLU A 227 -10.40 5.30 20.00
C GLU A 227 -10.30 4.34 18.79
N TRP A 228 -11.42 3.74 18.42
CA TRP A 228 -11.51 2.89 17.26
C TRP A 228 -11.46 3.72 15.96
N LEU A 229 -10.67 3.26 14.99
CA LEU A 229 -10.38 3.92 13.72
C LEU A 229 -10.68 2.95 12.58
N GLY A 230 -11.05 3.45 11.41
CA GLY A 230 -11.20 2.64 10.21
C GLY A 230 -9.92 1.87 9.89
N PHE A 231 -10.04 0.55 9.73
CA PHE A 231 -8.89 -0.31 9.42
C PHE A 231 -8.25 0.12 8.08
N PRO A 232 -6.93 -0.04 7.88
CA PRO A 232 -6.26 0.29 6.62
C PRO A 232 -6.98 -0.28 5.40
N PRO A 233 -7.46 0.56 4.45
CA PRO A 233 -8.33 0.11 3.35
C PRO A 233 -7.56 -0.40 2.15
N VAL A 234 -8.24 -1.16 1.31
CA VAL A 234 -7.89 -1.30 -0.11
C VAL A 234 -8.57 -0.18 -0.87
N ALA A 235 -7.78 0.58 -1.62
CA ALA A 235 -8.25 1.69 -2.46
C ALA A 235 -7.79 1.53 -3.91
N SER A 236 -8.49 2.19 -4.82
CA SER A 236 -8.15 2.27 -6.26
C SER A 236 -8.22 3.73 -6.75
N PRO A 237 -7.51 4.11 -7.83
CA PRO A 237 -7.71 5.40 -8.46
C PRO A 237 -9.16 5.59 -8.92
N LYS A 238 -9.76 6.76 -8.67
CA LYS A 238 -11.10 7.10 -9.17
C LYS A 238 -11.22 6.99 -10.68
N ALA A 239 -10.15 7.23 -11.40
CA ALA A 239 -10.10 7.03 -12.85
C ALA A 239 -10.46 5.60 -13.28
N LEU A 240 -10.37 4.62 -12.36
CA LEU A 240 -10.72 3.21 -12.59
C LEU A 240 -12.08 2.82 -12.01
N ALA A 241 -12.94 3.76 -11.63
CA ALA A 241 -14.23 3.49 -10.98
C ALA A 241 -15.15 2.55 -11.77
N GLY A 242 -15.05 2.52 -13.10
CA GLY A 242 -15.81 1.61 -13.97
C GLY A 242 -15.03 0.39 -14.46
N ASP A 243 -13.78 0.20 -14.03
CA ASP A 243 -12.94 -0.91 -14.49
C ASP A 243 -13.45 -2.24 -13.93
N PRO A 244 -13.79 -3.24 -14.78
CA PRO A 244 -14.29 -4.53 -14.35
C PRO A 244 -13.27 -5.31 -13.50
N ARG A 245 -11.97 -5.01 -13.61
CA ARG A 245 -10.92 -5.61 -12.79
C ARG A 245 -11.04 -5.18 -11.32
N ILE A 246 -11.42 -3.92 -11.06
CA ILE A 246 -11.66 -3.42 -9.69
C ILE A 246 -12.92 -4.09 -9.10
N ALA A 247 -13.98 -4.25 -9.89
CA ALA A 247 -15.17 -4.96 -9.44
C ALA A 247 -14.85 -6.44 -9.07
N ARG A 248 -14.05 -7.12 -9.88
CA ARG A 248 -13.58 -8.49 -9.60
C ARG A 248 -12.70 -8.54 -8.35
N LEU A 249 -11.77 -7.59 -8.18
CA LEU A 249 -10.96 -7.50 -6.97
C LEU A 249 -11.85 -7.32 -5.73
N LYS A 250 -12.83 -6.42 -5.78
CA LYS A 250 -13.79 -6.21 -4.69
C LYS A 250 -14.54 -7.51 -4.37
N GLN A 251 -15.03 -8.20 -5.38
CA GLN A 251 -15.71 -9.49 -5.20
C GLN A 251 -14.76 -10.53 -4.59
N ALA A 252 -13.56 -10.69 -5.15
CA ALA A 252 -12.57 -11.64 -4.64
C ALA A 252 -12.27 -11.41 -3.16
N LEU A 253 -12.03 -10.16 -2.76
CA LEU A 253 -11.72 -9.84 -1.36
C LEU A 253 -12.94 -10.04 -0.44
N THR A 254 -14.14 -9.62 -0.85
CA THR A 254 -15.35 -9.76 -0.01
C THR A 254 -15.87 -11.19 0.12
N THR A 255 -15.43 -12.11 -0.73
CA THR A 255 -15.78 -13.55 -0.67
C THR A 255 -14.59 -14.43 -0.31
N MET A 256 -13.48 -13.83 0.13
CA MET A 256 -12.22 -14.52 0.40
C MET A 256 -12.37 -15.66 1.42
N ASP A 257 -13.19 -15.47 2.43
CA ASP A 257 -13.54 -16.45 3.47
C ASP A 257 -14.26 -17.70 2.95
N ARG A 258 -14.88 -17.63 1.77
CA ARG A 258 -15.62 -18.72 1.13
C ARG A 258 -14.73 -19.67 0.34
N HIS A 259 -13.51 -19.25 0.01
CA HIS A 259 -12.53 -20.01 -0.77
C HIS A 259 -11.47 -20.63 0.14
N GLU A 260 -11.04 -21.85 -0.14
CA GLU A 260 -10.02 -22.52 0.67
C GLU A 260 -8.71 -21.74 0.71
N GLU A 261 -8.21 -21.35 -0.47
CA GLU A 261 -6.97 -20.56 -0.56
C GLU A 261 -7.13 -19.17 0.06
N GLY A 262 -8.31 -18.56 -0.05
CA GLY A 262 -8.62 -17.30 0.62
C GLY A 262 -8.57 -17.44 2.15
N ARG A 263 -9.14 -18.50 2.72
CA ARG A 263 -9.05 -18.77 4.17
C ARG A 263 -7.62 -18.98 4.65
N LYS A 264 -6.75 -19.60 3.83
CA LYS A 264 -5.32 -19.72 4.16
C LYS A 264 -4.65 -18.34 4.26
N VAL A 265 -4.92 -17.45 3.30
CA VAL A 265 -4.42 -16.08 3.34
C VAL A 265 -4.94 -15.33 4.57
N LEU A 266 -6.24 -15.41 4.85
CA LEU A 266 -6.83 -14.78 6.04
C LEU A 266 -6.24 -15.31 7.35
N ALA A 267 -5.97 -16.60 7.44
CA ALA A 267 -5.33 -17.21 8.61
C ALA A 267 -3.90 -16.69 8.81
N LEU A 268 -3.11 -16.54 7.73
CA LEU A 268 -1.76 -15.94 7.78
C LEU A 268 -1.81 -14.46 8.18
N LEU A 269 -2.82 -13.72 7.72
CA LEU A 269 -3.07 -12.33 8.07
C LEU A 269 -3.72 -12.17 9.45
N LYS A 270 -4.25 -13.23 10.08
CA LYS A 270 -5.06 -13.14 11.30
C LYS A 270 -6.26 -12.20 11.16
N LEU A 271 -6.88 -12.19 9.99
CA LEU A 271 -8.06 -11.39 9.66
C LEU A 271 -9.29 -12.30 9.49
N ASP A 272 -10.47 -11.74 9.74
CA ASP A 272 -11.74 -12.46 9.54
C ASP A 272 -12.17 -12.44 8.06
N GLY A 273 -11.83 -11.40 7.33
CA GLY A 273 -12.21 -11.18 5.93
C GLY A 273 -12.08 -9.72 5.51
N PHE A 274 -12.79 -9.36 4.45
CA PHE A 274 -12.89 -7.99 3.94
C PHE A 274 -14.35 -7.60 3.74
N LEU A 275 -14.69 -6.36 4.09
CA LEU A 275 -16.03 -5.80 4.03
C LEU A 275 -16.12 -4.65 3.03
N ALA A 276 -17.24 -4.55 2.32
CA ALA A 276 -17.61 -3.32 1.65
C ALA A 276 -18.08 -2.32 2.71
N THR A 277 -17.38 -1.22 2.85
CA THR A 277 -17.67 -0.17 3.84
C THR A 277 -17.83 1.18 3.17
N GLU A 278 -18.41 2.14 3.89
CA GLU A 278 -18.60 3.49 3.40
C GLU A 278 -17.39 4.38 3.75
N PRO A 279 -17.08 5.40 2.93
CA PRO A 279 -15.99 6.35 3.19
C PRO A 279 -16.08 7.07 4.54
N ALA A 280 -17.27 7.21 5.12
CA ALA A 280 -17.49 7.79 6.45
C ALA A 280 -16.79 7.02 7.58
N LEU A 281 -16.43 5.75 7.36
CA LEU A 281 -15.62 4.96 8.29
C LEU A 281 -14.28 5.65 8.66
N PHE A 282 -13.79 6.53 7.79
CA PHE A 282 -12.51 7.23 7.93
C PHE A 282 -12.64 8.68 8.43
N ASP A 283 -13.86 9.14 8.79
CA ASP A 283 -14.08 10.52 9.24
C ASP A 283 -13.33 10.83 10.55
N THR A 284 -13.18 9.87 11.44
CA THR A 284 -12.36 10.02 12.66
C THR A 284 -10.88 10.30 12.32
N ILE A 285 -10.36 9.66 11.26
CA ILE A 285 -8.99 9.93 10.77
C ILE A 285 -8.91 11.32 10.14
N ALA A 286 -9.93 11.71 9.37
CA ALA A 286 -10.01 13.05 8.78
C ALA A 286 -10.00 14.14 9.86
N ALA A 287 -10.77 13.96 10.94
CA ALA A 287 -10.77 14.88 12.08
C ALA A 287 -9.38 15.05 12.71
N LYS A 288 -8.56 13.97 12.77
CA LYS A 288 -7.18 14.04 13.26
C LYS A 288 -6.26 14.83 12.33
N VAL A 289 -6.42 14.65 11.02
CA VAL A 289 -5.71 15.47 10.02
C VAL A 289 -6.01 16.94 10.24
N ASP A 290 -7.28 17.27 10.42
CA ASP A 290 -7.72 18.65 10.65
C ASP A 290 -7.23 19.22 11.98
N ALA A 291 -7.20 18.42 13.05
CA ALA A 291 -6.63 18.83 14.33
C ALA A 291 -5.14 19.19 14.19
N VAL A 292 -4.38 18.36 13.51
CA VAL A 292 -2.95 18.61 13.26
C VAL A 292 -2.75 19.86 12.39
N ARG A 293 -3.54 20.03 11.32
CA ARG A 293 -3.46 21.21 10.43
C ARG A 293 -3.77 22.53 11.14
N ARG A 294 -4.76 22.53 12.03
CA ARG A 294 -5.14 23.73 12.82
C ARG A 294 -4.09 24.12 13.83
N PHE A 295 -3.35 23.18 14.35
CA PHE A 295 -2.32 23.45 15.36
C PHE A 295 -0.98 23.89 14.73
N GLY A 296 -0.76 23.62 13.45
CA GLY A 296 0.43 23.98 12.66
C GLY A 296 1.46 22.90 12.66
#